data_25fdf1728e15a4f86dc8d8420b6b2d6e
#
_entry.id   25fdf1728e15a4f86dc8d8420b6b2d6e
#
_cell.length_a   1.000
_cell.length_b   1.000
_cell.length_c   1.000
_cell.angle_alpha   90.00
_cell.angle_beta   90.00
_cell.angle_gamma   90.00
#
_symmetry.space_group_name_H-M   'P 1'
#
loop_
_entity.id
_entity.type
_entity.pdbx_description
1 polymer ?
#
loop_
_entity_poly.entity_id
_entity_poly.type
_entity_poly.pdbx_seq_one_letter_code
_entity_poly.pdbx_strand_id
1 'polypeptide(L)'
;MKILPVSDLPVINGERVSLRPITDADTDNIVKWRNNPDVYRYFIFREKFTPEMHRNWLNTRVFTGQVVQYIILAGEERRAVGSVYLRDIDHKHESAEYGIFIGDDSFRGQGVGTETAKLFTDFALDVLGVHRVFLKVLDGNVKARRSYEKAGFVYEGTFRDMVKLDGEFHDVVFMAKINGGSENE
;
A
#
# COMPACT_ATOMS: atom_id res chain seq x y z
N MET A 1 12.13 -12.80 -8.89
CA MET A 1 11.01 -12.47 -7.98
C MET A 1 10.29 -13.75 -7.54
N LYS A 2 10.07 -13.95 -6.24
CA LYS A 2 9.42 -15.14 -5.66
C LYS A 2 8.14 -14.70 -4.96
N ILE A 3 6.97 -15.00 -5.55
CA ILE A 3 5.71 -14.79 -4.83
C ILE A 3 5.43 -16.01 -3.97
N LEU A 4 5.29 -15.76 -2.68
CA LEU A 4 4.92 -16.79 -1.72
C LEU A 4 3.38 -16.91 -1.70
N PRO A 5 2.82 -18.13 -1.55
CA PRO A 5 1.42 -18.29 -1.20
C PRO A 5 1.09 -17.49 0.05
N VAL A 6 -0.14 -17.01 0.16
CA VAL A 6 -0.54 -16.20 1.34
C VAL A 6 -0.31 -16.93 2.66
N SER A 7 -0.46 -18.27 2.66
CA SER A 7 -0.16 -19.13 3.82
C SER A 7 1.29 -19.09 4.28
N ASP A 8 2.21 -18.78 3.38
CA ASP A 8 3.66 -18.81 3.64
C ASP A 8 4.24 -17.41 3.87
N LEU A 9 3.40 -16.39 3.78
CA LEU A 9 3.80 -15.01 4.06
C LEU A 9 4.05 -14.82 5.56
N PRO A 10 5.24 -14.32 5.96
CA PRO A 10 5.57 -14.13 7.37
C PRO A 10 4.85 -12.91 7.97
N VAL A 11 4.73 -12.89 9.29
CA VAL A 11 4.49 -11.63 10.00
C VAL A 11 5.78 -10.82 9.97
N ILE A 12 5.67 -9.53 9.60
CA ILE A 12 6.80 -8.61 9.52
C ILE A 12 6.71 -7.65 10.70
N ASN A 13 7.70 -7.66 11.56
CA ASN A 13 7.71 -6.85 12.77
C ASN A 13 8.63 -5.64 12.63
N GLY A 14 8.10 -4.46 12.94
CA GLY A 14 8.82 -3.22 13.10
C GLY A 14 8.77 -2.73 14.55
N GLU A 15 9.20 -1.50 14.76
CA GLU A 15 9.23 -0.86 16.08
C GLU A 15 7.81 -0.50 16.58
N ARG A 16 7.06 0.26 15.77
CA ARG A 16 5.71 0.76 16.06
C ARG A 16 4.61 -0.06 15.40
N VAL A 17 4.93 -0.72 14.29
CA VAL A 17 3.97 -1.49 13.51
C VAL A 17 4.39 -2.94 13.38
N SER A 18 3.42 -3.81 13.19
CA SER A 18 3.63 -5.13 12.59
C SER A 18 2.66 -5.33 11.45
N LEU A 19 3.08 -6.13 10.49
CA LEU A 19 2.29 -6.45 9.31
C LEU A 19 1.99 -7.94 9.32
N ARG A 20 0.71 -8.29 9.27
CA ARG A 20 0.31 -9.70 9.09
C ARG A 20 -0.44 -9.89 7.78
N PRO A 21 -0.33 -11.05 7.15
CA PRO A 21 -1.13 -11.36 5.96
C PRO A 21 -2.62 -11.12 6.22
N ILE A 22 -3.32 -10.59 5.21
CA ILE A 22 -4.76 -10.37 5.27
C ILE A 22 -5.52 -11.70 5.25
N THR A 23 -6.69 -11.73 5.90
CA THR A 23 -7.61 -12.86 5.92
C THR A 23 -9.04 -12.40 5.62
N ASP A 24 -9.96 -13.34 5.43
CA ASP A 24 -11.39 -13.01 5.24
C ASP A 24 -11.99 -12.32 6.48
N ALA A 25 -11.49 -12.61 7.67
CA ALA A 25 -11.92 -11.96 8.92
C ALA A 25 -11.68 -10.44 8.95
N ASP A 26 -10.84 -9.91 8.07
CA ASP A 26 -10.55 -8.48 7.97
C ASP A 26 -11.56 -7.71 7.11
N THR A 27 -12.52 -8.42 6.49
CA THR A 27 -13.47 -7.85 5.54
C THR A 27 -14.20 -6.62 6.10
N ASP A 28 -14.74 -6.71 7.30
CA ASP A 28 -15.52 -5.62 7.91
C ASP A 28 -14.66 -4.37 8.15
N ASN A 29 -13.42 -4.53 8.61
CA ASN A 29 -12.49 -3.43 8.79
C ASN A 29 -12.13 -2.78 7.45
N ILE A 30 -11.80 -3.58 6.43
CA ILE A 30 -11.45 -3.07 5.10
C ILE A 30 -12.62 -2.28 4.50
N VAL A 31 -13.84 -2.82 4.56
CA VAL A 31 -15.04 -2.17 4.03
C VAL A 31 -15.32 -0.86 4.78
N LYS A 32 -15.26 -0.88 6.12
CA LYS A 32 -15.41 0.32 6.96
C LYS A 32 -14.41 1.41 6.57
N TRP A 33 -13.12 1.05 6.47
CA TRP A 33 -12.06 2.01 6.17
C TRP A 33 -12.15 2.55 4.75
N ARG A 34 -12.41 1.69 3.76
CA ARG A 34 -12.50 2.12 2.36
C ARG A 34 -13.70 3.02 2.07
N ASN A 35 -14.76 2.94 2.85
CA ASN A 35 -15.92 3.81 2.76
C ASN A 35 -15.85 5.06 3.64
N ASN A 36 -14.81 5.20 4.47
CA ASN A 36 -14.61 6.41 5.26
C ASN A 36 -14.18 7.58 4.35
N PRO A 37 -14.94 8.69 4.29
CA PRO A 37 -14.61 9.86 3.46
C PRO A 37 -13.21 10.40 3.68
N ASP A 38 -12.72 10.37 4.93
CA ASP A 38 -11.36 10.83 5.27
C ASP A 38 -10.26 9.90 4.77
N VAL A 39 -10.59 8.69 4.37
CA VAL A 39 -9.69 7.72 3.72
C VAL A 39 -9.82 7.80 2.21
N TYR A 40 -11.04 7.60 1.68
CA TYR A 40 -11.23 7.44 0.24
C TYR A 40 -10.97 8.72 -0.55
N ARG A 41 -11.05 9.92 0.04
CA ARG A 41 -10.71 11.19 -0.64
C ARG A 41 -9.30 11.22 -1.22
N TYR A 42 -8.39 10.37 -0.75
CA TYR A 42 -7.04 10.23 -1.29
C TYR A 42 -6.89 9.08 -2.29
N PHE A 43 -7.96 8.31 -2.51
CA PHE A 43 -7.94 7.24 -3.50
C PHE A 43 -8.17 7.78 -4.91
N ILE A 44 -7.44 7.23 -5.86
CA ILE A 44 -7.70 7.45 -7.29
C ILE A 44 -8.99 6.75 -7.71
N PHE A 45 -9.34 5.64 -7.04
CA PHE A 45 -10.55 4.86 -7.30
C PHE A 45 -11.53 5.01 -6.12
N ARG A 46 -12.65 5.73 -6.36
CA ARG A 46 -13.61 6.18 -5.33
C ARG A 46 -14.99 5.55 -5.51
N GLU A 47 -15.06 4.23 -5.56
CA GLU A 47 -16.35 3.53 -5.57
C GLU A 47 -16.73 3.07 -4.16
N LYS A 48 -18.06 3.00 -3.90
CA LYS A 48 -18.57 2.38 -2.67
C LYS A 48 -18.14 0.92 -2.64
N PHE A 49 -17.47 0.55 -1.56
CA PHE A 49 -16.89 -0.77 -1.40
C PHE A 49 -17.80 -1.66 -0.54
N THR A 50 -18.10 -2.87 -1.00
CA THR A 50 -18.99 -3.83 -0.30
C THR A 50 -18.23 -5.05 0.21
N PRO A 51 -18.79 -5.80 1.18
CA PRO A 51 -18.19 -7.07 1.61
C PRO A 51 -18.02 -8.09 0.49
N GLU A 52 -18.96 -8.16 -0.47
CA GLU A 52 -18.86 -9.03 -1.63
C GLU A 52 -17.70 -8.64 -2.54
N MET A 53 -17.52 -7.35 -2.78
CA MET A 53 -16.38 -6.84 -3.57
C MET A 53 -15.06 -7.20 -2.91
N HIS A 54 -14.97 -7.08 -1.58
CA HIS A 54 -13.76 -7.45 -0.85
C HIS A 54 -13.49 -8.95 -0.90
N ARG A 55 -14.47 -9.80 -0.63
CA ARG A 55 -14.30 -11.26 -0.73
C ARG A 55 -13.95 -11.71 -2.15
N ASN A 56 -14.56 -11.09 -3.16
CA ASN A 56 -14.18 -11.34 -4.55
C ASN A 56 -12.71 -10.96 -4.81
N TRP A 57 -12.26 -9.81 -4.30
CA TRP A 57 -10.87 -9.39 -4.38
C TRP A 57 -9.93 -10.39 -3.69
N LEU A 58 -10.25 -10.84 -2.47
CA LEU A 58 -9.46 -11.85 -1.77
C LEU A 58 -9.34 -13.14 -2.59
N ASN A 59 -10.46 -13.67 -3.09
CA ASN A 59 -10.51 -14.95 -3.79
C ASN A 59 -9.86 -14.89 -5.17
N THR A 60 -9.99 -13.79 -5.90
CA THR A 60 -9.52 -13.68 -7.29
C THR A 60 -8.15 -13.05 -7.44
N ARG A 61 -7.66 -12.33 -6.44
CA ARG A 61 -6.40 -11.58 -6.51
C ARG A 61 -5.41 -11.96 -5.42
N VAL A 62 -5.85 -11.92 -4.15
CA VAL A 62 -4.94 -12.15 -3.02
C VAL A 62 -4.59 -13.62 -2.87
N PHE A 63 -5.59 -14.49 -2.76
CA PHE A 63 -5.36 -15.93 -2.55
C PHE A 63 -4.83 -16.65 -3.80
N THR A 64 -4.89 -16.01 -4.95
CA THR A 64 -4.24 -16.48 -6.18
C THR A 64 -2.80 -15.98 -6.36
N GLY A 65 -2.30 -15.14 -5.44
CA GLY A 65 -0.95 -14.60 -5.49
C GLY A 65 -0.75 -13.44 -6.50
N GLN A 66 -1.83 -12.91 -7.09
CA GLN A 66 -1.74 -11.73 -7.97
C GLN A 66 -1.56 -10.42 -7.19
N VAL A 67 -1.86 -10.45 -5.89
CA VAL A 67 -1.70 -9.35 -4.94
C VAL A 67 -1.10 -9.90 -3.64
N VAL A 68 -0.12 -9.20 -3.09
CA VAL A 68 0.41 -9.45 -1.75
C VAL A 68 -0.16 -8.38 -0.84
N GLN A 69 -1.01 -8.76 0.12
CA GLN A 69 -1.71 -7.80 0.99
C GLN A 69 -1.58 -8.14 2.47
N TYR A 70 -1.35 -7.11 3.25
CA TYR A 70 -1.16 -7.18 4.70
C TYR A 70 -2.08 -6.21 5.44
N ILE A 71 -2.43 -6.59 6.66
CA ILE A 71 -3.05 -5.71 7.66
C ILE A 71 -1.94 -5.07 8.49
N ILE A 72 -2.06 -3.77 8.69
CA ILE A 72 -1.17 -2.98 9.55
C ILE A 72 -1.71 -3.04 10.97
N LEU A 73 -0.88 -3.52 11.88
CA LEU A 73 -1.15 -3.57 13.31
C LEU A 73 -0.31 -2.50 14.01
N ALA A 74 -0.92 -1.69 14.89
CA ALA A 74 -0.24 -0.63 15.62
C ALA A 74 -0.83 -0.42 17.02
N GLY A 75 -0.13 0.37 17.84
CA GLY A 75 -0.45 0.60 19.24
C GLY A 75 0.01 -0.54 20.16
N GLU A 76 -0.14 -0.35 21.46
CA GLU A 76 0.28 -1.32 22.48
C GLU A 76 -0.44 -2.67 22.31
N GLU A 77 -1.74 -2.62 22.00
CA GLU A 77 -2.56 -3.81 21.78
C GLU A 77 -2.40 -4.43 20.39
N ARG A 78 -1.54 -3.87 19.51
CA ARG A 78 -1.35 -4.34 18.12
C ARG A 78 -2.68 -4.53 17.38
N ARG A 79 -3.58 -3.55 17.48
CA ARG A 79 -4.86 -3.59 16.78
C ARG A 79 -4.73 -3.25 15.29
N ALA A 80 -5.65 -3.76 14.48
CA ALA A 80 -5.69 -3.48 13.05
C ALA A 80 -6.05 -2.01 12.81
N VAL A 81 -5.22 -1.27 12.04
CA VAL A 81 -5.36 0.17 11.80
C VAL A 81 -5.36 0.57 10.33
N GLY A 82 -5.06 -0.36 9.43
CA GLY A 82 -4.99 -0.09 7.99
C GLY A 82 -4.55 -1.29 7.19
N SER A 83 -4.26 -1.08 5.92
CA SER A 83 -3.78 -2.11 5.01
C SER A 83 -2.72 -1.59 4.06
N VAL A 84 -1.78 -2.47 3.67
CA VAL A 84 -0.71 -2.24 2.70
C VAL A 84 -0.68 -3.40 1.71
N TYR A 85 -0.36 -3.13 0.44
CA TYR A 85 -0.36 -4.17 -0.59
C TYR A 85 0.59 -3.86 -1.75
N LEU A 86 0.98 -4.93 -2.45
CA LEU A 86 1.54 -4.90 -3.81
C LEU A 86 0.50 -5.46 -4.77
N ARG A 87 0.26 -4.77 -5.86
CA ARG A 87 -0.59 -5.20 -6.98
C ARG A 87 0.13 -4.99 -8.31
N ASP A 88 -0.51 -5.38 -9.40
CA ASP A 88 0.04 -5.26 -10.75
C ASP A 88 1.48 -5.80 -10.82
N ILE A 89 1.64 -6.99 -10.21
CA ILE A 89 2.91 -7.66 -10.06
C ILE A 89 3.35 -8.20 -11.42
N ASP A 90 4.44 -7.64 -11.95
CA ASP A 90 5.07 -8.06 -13.19
C ASP A 90 6.29 -8.95 -12.90
N HIS A 91 6.13 -10.26 -13.12
CA HIS A 91 7.19 -11.23 -12.88
C HIS A 91 8.35 -11.14 -13.88
N LYS A 92 8.07 -10.64 -15.08
CA LYS A 92 9.06 -10.52 -16.14
C LYS A 92 9.97 -9.32 -15.90
N HIS A 93 9.40 -8.20 -15.50
CA HIS A 93 10.12 -6.96 -15.25
C HIS A 93 10.41 -6.72 -13.75
N GLU A 94 10.06 -7.70 -12.90
CA GLU A 94 10.29 -7.68 -11.46
C GLU A 94 9.81 -6.39 -10.78
N SER A 95 8.61 -5.93 -11.17
CA SER A 95 8.03 -4.69 -10.66
C SER A 95 6.65 -4.90 -10.05
N ALA A 96 6.27 -4.03 -9.12
CA ALA A 96 4.95 -4.06 -8.51
C ALA A 96 4.48 -2.66 -8.08
N GLU A 97 3.17 -2.40 -8.16
CA GLU A 97 2.57 -1.16 -7.65
C GLU A 97 2.27 -1.31 -6.15
N TYR A 98 2.77 -0.37 -5.38
CA TYR A 98 2.55 -0.26 -3.94
C TYR A 98 1.30 0.56 -3.63
N GLY A 99 0.53 0.14 -2.63
CA GLY A 99 -0.57 0.92 -2.09
C GLY A 99 -0.70 0.74 -0.58
N ILE A 100 -1.13 1.80 0.09
CA ILE A 100 -1.35 1.85 1.54
C ILE A 100 -2.53 2.75 1.88
N PHE A 101 -3.23 2.42 2.94
CA PHE A 101 -4.10 3.36 3.65
C PHE A 101 -4.13 3.07 5.16
N ILE A 102 -4.17 4.16 5.93
CA ILE A 102 -4.43 4.10 7.37
C ILE A 102 -5.91 4.41 7.57
N GLY A 103 -6.65 3.40 8.00
CA GLY A 103 -8.10 3.47 8.16
C GLY A 103 -8.55 4.01 9.51
N ASP A 104 -7.72 3.88 10.54
CA ASP A 104 -7.96 4.45 11.87
C ASP A 104 -7.28 5.82 11.97
N ASP A 105 -8.11 6.87 12.05
CA ASP A 105 -7.66 8.27 12.05
C ASP A 105 -6.77 8.60 13.24
N SER A 106 -6.94 7.90 14.37
CA SER A 106 -6.13 8.13 15.57
C SER A 106 -4.65 7.77 15.39
N PHE A 107 -4.31 7.00 14.35
CA PHE A 107 -2.93 6.60 14.03
C PHE A 107 -2.29 7.40 12.91
N ARG A 108 -3.01 8.38 12.34
CA ARG A 108 -2.44 9.26 11.31
C ARG A 108 -1.48 10.28 11.92
N GLY A 109 -0.42 10.60 11.19
CA GLY A 109 0.58 11.57 11.62
C GLY A 109 1.56 11.07 12.69
N GLN A 110 1.44 9.83 13.14
CA GLN A 110 2.29 9.21 14.17
C GLN A 110 3.45 8.38 13.60
N GLY A 111 3.75 8.50 12.31
CA GLY A 111 4.83 7.74 11.66
C GLY A 111 4.44 6.33 11.21
N VAL A 112 3.24 5.84 11.56
CA VAL A 112 2.75 4.50 11.19
C VAL A 112 2.84 4.25 9.69
N GLY A 113 2.37 5.20 8.84
CA GLY A 113 2.43 5.06 7.39
C GLY A 113 3.85 5.01 6.83
N THR A 114 4.75 5.81 7.39
CA THR A 114 6.17 5.86 6.97
C THR A 114 6.89 4.55 7.30
N GLU A 115 6.74 4.07 8.54
CA GLU A 115 7.37 2.83 8.97
C GLU A 115 6.79 1.63 8.20
N THR A 116 5.47 1.59 7.99
CA THR A 116 4.83 0.57 7.16
C THR A 116 5.40 0.56 5.74
N ALA A 117 5.51 1.74 5.12
CA ALA A 117 6.03 1.86 3.76
C ALA A 117 7.47 1.34 3.66
N LYS A 118 8.33 1.74 4.59
CA LYS A 118 9.72 1.25 4.64
C LYS A 118 9.75 -0.26 4.84
N LEU A 119 9.11 -0.77 5.87
CA LEU A 119 9.14 -2.17 6.27
C LEU A 119 8.62 -3.11 5.17
N PHE A 120 7.50 -2.72 4.55
CA PHE A 120 6.86 -3.55 3.52
C PHE A 120 7.61 -3.50 2.19
N THR A 121 8.19 -2.35 1.82
CA THR A 121 9.01 -2.26 0.61
C THR A 121 10.36 -2.95 0.78
N ASP A 122 11.00 -2.88 1.93
CA ASP A 122 12.21 -3.64 2.23
C ASP A 122 11.92 -5.15 2.10
N PHE A 123 10.82 -5.64 2.67
CA PHE A 123 10.38 -7.03 2.49
C PHE A 123 10.14 -7.37 1.01
N ALA A 124 9.52 -6.48 0.24
CA ALA A 124 9.28 -6.71 -1.19
C ALA A 124 10.59 -6.83 -1.98
N LEU A 125 11.54 -5.94 -1.72
CA LEU A 125 12.83 -5.91 -2.42
C LEU A 125 13.73 -7.08 -2.00
N ASP A 126 13.89 -7.30 -0.69
CA ASP A 126 14.90 -8.21 -0.13
C ASP A 126 14.42 -9.66 -0.09
N VAL A 127 13.12 -9.90 0.19
CA VAL A 127 12.58 -11.24 0.40
C VAL A 127 11.79 -11.75 -0.80
N LEU A 128 10.91 -10.93 -1.36
CA LEU A 128 10.14 -11.31 -2.56
C LEU A 128 10.96 -11.16 -3.85
N GLY A 129 12.09 -10.45 -3.80
CA GLY A 129 12.97 -10.24 -4.96
C GLY A 129 12.34 -9.34 -6.02
N VAL A 130 11.48 -8.41 -5.63
CA VAL A 130 11.02 -7.33 -6.50
C VAL A 130 12.19 -6.40 -6.76
N HIS A 131 12.46 -6.04 -8.00
CA HIS A 131 13.51 -5.06 -8.33
C HIS A 131 13.01 -3.63 -8.16
N ARG A 132 11.75 -3.38 -8.53
CA ARG A 132 11.16 -2.03 -8.55
C ARG A 132 9.78 -2.02 -7.89
N VAL A 133 9.64 -1.26 -6.82
CA VAL A 133 8.35 -0.94 -6.20
C VAL A 133 8.00 0.50 -6.57
N PHE A 134 6.86 0.71 -7.23
CA PHE A 134 6.41 2.05 -7.61
C PHE A 134 5.03 2.37 -7.03
N LEU A 135 4.69 3.63 -6.96
CA LEU A 135 3.40 4.09 -6.49
C LEU A 135 2.89 5.29 -7.29
N LYS A 136 1.59 5.49 -7.22
CA LYS A 136 0.86 6.63 -7.74
C LYS A 136 0.19 7.36 -6.58
N VAL A 137 0.36 8.67 -6.50
CA VAL A 137 -0.25 9.49 -5.45
C VAL A 137 -0.79 10.78 -6.05
N LEU A 138 -1.96 11.23 -5.61
CA LEU A 138 -2.50 12.54 -6.00
C LEU A 138 -1.52 13.64 -5.59
N ASP A 139 -1.22 14.58 -6.47
CA ASP A 139 -0.24 15.65 -6.22
C ASP A 139 -0.57 16.44 -4.95
N GLY A 140 -1.86 16.71 -4.70
CA GLY A 140 -2.34 17.37 -3.49
C GLY A 140 -2.14 16.59 -2.18
N ASN A 141 -1.77 15.30 -2.24
CA ASN A 141 -1.53 14.48 -1.03
C ASN A 141 -0.09 14.62 -0.52
N VAL A 142 0.30 15.86 -0.18
CA VAL A 142 1.66 16.22 0.26
C VAL A 142 2.13 15.40 1.47
N LYS A 143 1.22 15.06 2.40
CA LYS A 143 1.58 14.27 3.59
C LYS A 143 2.02 12.85 3.22
N ALA A 144 1.32 12.21 2.29
CA ALA A 144 1.68 10.88 1.81
C ALA A 144 3.01 10.92 1.03
N ARG A 145 3.20 11.90 0.14
CA ARG A 145 4.46 12.07 -0.60
C ARG A 145 5.67 12.15 0.32
N ARG A 146 5.61 13.02 1.34
CA ARG A 146 6.68 13.14 2.37
C ARG A 146 6.90 11.84 3.14
N SER A 147 5.85 11.07 3.38
CA SER A 147 5.96 9.75 4.02
C SER A 147 6.70 8.76 3.13
N TYR A 148 6.42 8.76 1.83
CA TYR A 148 7.08 7.89 0.85
C TYR A 148 8.55 8.28 0.64
N GLU A 149 8.86 9.58 0.55
CA GLU A 149 10.25 10.07 0.50
C GLU A 149 11.07 9.56 1.69
N LYS A 150 10.52 9.67 2.92
CA LYS A 150 11.16 9.14 4.13
C LYS A 150 11.30 7.61 4.14
N ALA A 151 10.47 6.90 3.40
CA ALA A 151 10.55 5.45 3.23
C ALA A 151 11.51 5.02 2.11
N GLY A 152 12.15 5.99 1.41
CA GLY A 152 13.14 5.74 0.37
C GLY A 152 12.58 5.72 -1.05
N PHE A 153 11.32 6.17 -1.26
CA PHE A 153 10.83 6.40 -2.62
C PHE A 153 11.38 7.70 -3.20
N VAL A 154 11.75 7.65 -4.46
CA VAL A 154 12.24 8.79 -5.24
C VAL A 154 11.14 9.24 -6.20
N TYR A 155 10.98 10.55 -6.35
CA TYR A 155 10.09 11.16 -7.34
C TYR A 155 10.60 10.88 -8.77
N GLU A 156 9.70 10.48 -9.67
CA GLU A 156 10.03 10.19 -11.06
C GLU A 156 9.29 11.08 -12.07
N GLY A 157 8.16 11.64 -11.68
CA GLY A 157 7.42 12.54 -12.57
C GLY A 157 6.00 12.81 -12.10
N THR A 158 5.39 13.83 -12.72
CA THR A 158 3.97 14.19 -12.55
C THR A 158 3.25 14.08 -13.88
N PHE A 159 2.15 13.33 -13.88
CA PHE A 159 1.23 13.24 -15.01
C PHE A 159 0.10 14.21 -14.79
N ARG A 160 0.03 15.25 -15.64
CA ARG A 160 -0.98 16.29 -15.53
C ARG A 160 -2.34 15.79 -15.96
N ASP A 161 -3.40 16.20 -15.25
CA ASP A 161 -4.80 15.89 -15.55
C ASP A 161 -5.06 14.38 -15.75
N MET A 162 -4.32 13.55 -15.03
CA MET A 162 -4.31 12.09 -15.25
C MET A 162 -5.60 11.41 -14.80
N VAL A 163 -6.26 11.96 -13.77
CA VAL A 163 -7.49 11.36 -13.23
C VAL A 163 -8.57 12.42 -13.05
N LYS A 164 -9.83 12.02 -13.28
CA LYS A 164 -10.99 12.88 -13.03
C LYS A 164 -11.73 12.38 -11.80
N LEU A 165 -11.78 13.21 -10.75
CA LEU A 165 -12.42 12.91 -9.46
C LEU A 165 -13.42 14.02 -9.16
N ASP A 166 -14.65 13.63 -8.83
CA ASP A 166 -15.74 14.56 -8.48
C ASP A 166 -15.95 15.71 -9.49
N GLY A 167 -15.67 15.42 -10.77
CA GLY A 167 -15.82 16.38 -11.89
C GLY A 167 -14.56 17.17 -12.22
N GLU A 168 -13.53 17.16 -11.39
CA GLU A 168 -12.27 17.89 -11.57
C GLU A 168 -11.13 16.97 -12.00
N PHE A 169 -10.19 17.50 -12.82
CA PHE A 169 -8.98 16.79 -13.19
C PHE A 169 -7.89 17.01 -12.13
N HIS A 170 -7.13 15.95 -11.86
CA HIS A 170 -6.06 15.97 -10.87
C HIS A 170 -4.78 15.38 -11.44
N ASP A 171 -3.67 15.98 -11.03
CA ASP A 171 -2.33 15.51 -11.32
C ASP A 171 -1.99 14.30 -10.42
N VAL A 172 -1.24 13.37 -10.99
CA VAL A 172 -0.74 12.18 -10.29
C VAL A 172 0.77 12.14 -10.34
N VAL A 173 1.38 12.06 -9.17
CA VAL A 173 2.81 11.90 -8.98
C VAL A 173 3.16 10.41 -8.98
N PHE A 174 4.21 10.07 -9.71
CA PHE A 174 4.83 8.76 -9.73
C PHE A 174 6.11 8.78 -8.89
N MET A 175 6.24 7.81 -8.01
CA MET A 175 7.44 7.61 -7.19
C MET A 175 7.83 6.13 -7.22
N ALA A 176 9.12 5.82 -7.08
CA ALA A 176 9.60 4.45 -7.01
C ALA A 176 10.74 4.27 -6.02
N LYS A 177 10.88 3.02 -5.55
CA LYS A 177 12.02 2.52 -4.79
C LYS A 177 12.58 1.31 -5.53
N ILE A 178 13.89 1.33 -5.80
CA ILE A 178 14.58 0.32 -6.63
C ILE A 178 15.58 -0.44 -5.75
N ASN A 179 15.66 -1.75 -5.94
CA ASN A 179 16.64 -2.60 -5.27
C ASN A 179 18.06 -2.22 -5.72
N GLY A 180 18.95 -1.95 -4.77
CA GLY A 180 20.31 -1.48 -5.06
C GLY A 180 20.41 -0.02 -5.48
N GLY A 181 19.33 0.75 -5.40
CA GLY A 181 19.26 2.17 -5.79
C GLY A 181 19.58 3.18 -4.69
N SER A 182 20.49 2.86 -3.79
CA SER A 182 21.17 3.84 -2.94
C SER A 182 22.60 3.95 -3.42
N GLU A 183 22.83 4.85 -4.36
CA GLU A 183 24.10 5.47 -4.71
C GLU A 183 24.05 5.92 -6.19
N ASN A 184 23.37 7.03 -6.42
CA ASN A 184 23.78 7.90 -7.52
C ASN A 184 23.98 9.29 -6.91
N GLU A 185 25.25 9.62 -6.77
CA GLU A 185 25.78 10.96 -6.53
C GLU A 185 25.20 12.00 -7.50
#